data_bf4b6af1d4cba5b6d1dc56c76cdcc608
#
_entry.id   bf4b6af1d4cba5b6d1dc56c76cdcc608
#
_cell.length_a   1.000
_cell.length_b   1.000
_cell.length_c   1.000
_cell.angle_alpha   90.00
_cell.angle_beta   90.00
_cell.angle_gamma   90.00
#
_symmetry.space_group_name_H-M   'P 1'
#
loop_
_entity.id
_entity.type
_entity.pdbx_description
1 polymer ?
#
loop_
_entity_poly.entity_id
_entity_poly.type
_entity_poly.pdbx_seq_one_letter_code
_entity_poly.pdbx_strand_id
1 'polypeptide(L)'
;MKIVYVYPAVAAKGGVERILVDKMNLLAREPDCEVYLLTYNQGTHPVSYALDKHVRHIDLDVRLHAKYRYRGLCRLWEGWKRSRWLCQRLQRTLKEIAPDVLVTATFGDLSLLLRLKGATPLVVESHGGYDHLIDYPLMNWKHRRDICTRYRLLKNADAIVSLTESDARKWRTAYPQVQVIPNVVHLNPTDQYSELAQKRILFVGRLAEQKGIPELIAAWRIIYERHPDWQLDVYGEGELARMCQSVKGMQVFSPVDDIWSKYGESSVLVLTSRWEPFGLVIPEAMSCGVPVVSFEGDGPSSIISDGKDGFLVKNRDITVFADKVCQLIEDETLRQRMGLTARHVAQRYSASYIIPQWKRLFTRLSHF
;
A
#
# COMPACT_ATOMS: atom_id res chain seq x y z
N MET A 1 13.23 -2.90 -22.32
CA MET A 1 13.81 -2.63 -20.97
C MET A 1 13.47 -3.78 -20.05
N LYS A 2 14.50 -4.42 -19.42
CA LYS A 2 14.34 -5.54 -18.50
C LYS A 2 14.28 -5.06 -17.06
N ILE A 3 13.13 -5.18 -16.42
CA ILE A 3 12.87 -4.75 -15.06
C ILE A 3 12.78 -5.97 -14.16
N VAL A 4 13.62 -6.07 -13.16
CA VAL A 4 13.64 -7.21 -12.23
C VAL A 4 13.22 -6.77 -10.83
N TYR A 5 12.10 -7.31 -10.38
CA TYR A 5 11.64 -7.19 -8.99
C TYR A 5 12.21 -8.33 -8.15
N VAL A 6 12.80 -7.99 -7.01
CA VAL A 6 13.26 -8.98 -6.02
C VAL A 6 12.43 -8.82 -4.76
N TYR A 7 11.69 -9.88 -4.40
CA TYR A 7 10.78 -9.87 -3.26
C TYR A 7 10.76 -11.24 -2.56
N PRO A 8 10.58 -11.32 -1.25
CA PRO A 8 10.63 -12.60 -0.53
C PRO A 8 9.63 -13.63 -1.04
N ALA A 9 8.37 -13.27 -1.11
CA ALA A 9 7.26 -14.09 -1.60
C ALA A 9 6.01 -13.21 -1.78
N VAL A 10 5.18 -13.54 -2.75
CA VAL A 10 3.87 -12.90 -2.99
C VAL A 10 2.72 -13.86 -2.63
N ALA A 11 2.90 -14.56 -1.52
CA ALA A 11 1.97 -15.59 -1.03
C ALA A 11 0.93 -15.05 -0.02
N ALA A 12 1.12 -13.85 0.51
CA ALA A 12 0.20 -13.22 1.44
C ALA A 12 -0.79 -12.30 0.71
N LYS A 13 -2.04 -12.26 1.15
CA LYS A 13 -3.04 -11.28 0.69
C LYS A 13 -2.82 -9.94 1.40
N GLY A 14 -1.67 -9.31 1.17
CA GLY A 14 -1.29 -8.01 1.73
C GLY A 14 -1.45 -6.87 0.72
N GLY A 15 -1.53 -5.63 1.22
CA GLY A 15 -1.63 -4.44 0.37
C GLY A 15 -0.38 -4.20 -0.47
N VAL A 16 0.81 -4.50 0.06
CA VAL A 16 2.09 -4.33 -0.65
C VAL A 16 2.19 -5.33 -1.80
N GLU A 17 1.87 -6.62 -1.53
CA GLU A 17 1.87 -7.67 -2.54
C GLU A 17 0.90 -7.35 -3.68
N ARG A 18 -0.31 -6.86 -3.36
CA ARG A 18 -1.29 -6.42 -4.36
C ARG A 18 -0.72 -5.32 -5.26
N ILE A 19 -0.18 -4.26 -4.66
CA ILE A 19 0.37 -3.12 -5.40
C ILE A 19 1.53 -3.54 -6.30
N LEU A 20 2.43 -4.40 -5.81
CA LEU A 20 3.56 -4.90 -6.59
C LEU A 20 3.10 -5.72 -7.79
N VAL A 21 2.15 -6.66 -7.57
CA VAL A 21 1.60 -7.49 -8.63
C VAL A 21 0.86 -6.65 -9.66
N ASP A 22 -0.02 -5.75 -9.23
CA ASP A 22 -0.78 -4.86 -10.12
C ASP A 22 0.15 -4.02 -11.01
N LYS A 23 1.18 -3.42 -10.41
CA LYS A 23 2.16 -2.63 -11.14
C LYS A 23 2.99 -3.47 -12.12
N MET A 24 3.47 -4.64 -11.70
CA MET A 24 4.20 -5.55 -12.57
C MET A 24 3.35 -5.99 -13.77
N ASN A 25 2.08 -6.33 -13.53
CA ASN A 25 1.14 -6.71 -14.58
C ASN A 25 0.94 -5.59 -15.60
N LEU A 26 0.81 -4.35 -15.14
CA LEU A 26 0.65 -3.19 -16.01
C LEU A 26 1.93 -2.89 -16.81
N LEU A 27 3.10 -2.92 -16.16
CA LEU A 27 4.38 -2.73 -16.84
C LEU A 27 4.67 -3.83 -17.87
N ALA A 28 4.29 -5.07 -17.58
CA ALA A 28 4.49 -6.20 -18.49
C ALA A 28 3.62 -6.15 -19.74
N ARG A 29 2.57 -5.32 -19.75
CA ARG A 29 1.74 -5.05 -20.95
C ARG A 29 2.31 -3.95 -21.83
N GLU A 30 3.29 -3.19 -21.34
CA GLU A 30 3.99 -2.19 -22.14
C GLU A 30 4.93 -2.90 -23.13
N PRO A 31 4.88 -2.57 -24.44
CA PRO A 31 5.58 -3.32 -25.48
C PRO A 31 7.11 -3.26 -25.37
N ASP A 32 7.62 -2.26 -24.66
CA ASP A 32 9.05 -2.00 -24.47
C ASP A 32 9.58 -2.52 -23.10
N CYS A 33 8.74 -3.22 -22.32
CA CYS A 33 9.09 -3.72 -21.00
C CYS A 33 9.05 -5.25 -20.92
N GLU A 34 10.11 -5.85 -20.39
CA GLU A 34 10.16 -7.24 -19.94
C GLU A 34 10.23 -7.25 -18.41
N VAL A 35 9.23 -7.81 -17.75
CA VAL A 35 9.14 -7.79 -16.30
C VAL A 35 9.42 -9.16 -15.72
N TYR A 36 10.31 -9.21 -14.76
CA TYR A 36 10.69 -10.40 -14.01
C TYR A 36 10.38 -10.22 -12.53
N LEU A 37 9.81 -11.25 -11.91
CA LEU A 37 9.65 -11.34 -10.47
C LEU A 37 10.56 -12.47 -9.95
N LEU A 38 11.57 -12.12 -9.16
CA LEU A 38 12.39 -13.10 -8.47
C LEU A 38 11.93 -13.21 -7.02
N THR A 39 11.50 -14.40 -6.63
CA THR A 39 11.17 -14.73 -5.22
C THR A 39 12.18 -15.74 -4.67
N TYR A 40 12.29 -15.85 -3.34
CA TYR A 40 13.22 -16.80 -2.72
C TYR A 40 12.60 -17.56 -1.53
N ASN A 41 11.39 -17.20 -1.15
CA ASN A 41 10.63 -17.85 -0.09
C ASN A 41 9.25 -18.34 -0.55
N GLN A 42 8.93 -18.28 -1.86
CA GLN A 42 7.62 -18.67 -2.41
C GLN A 42 7.36 -20.15 -2.19
N GLY A 43 8.27 -21.00 -2.61
CA GLY A 43 8.13 -22.46 -2.51
C GLY A 43 6.88 -22.97 -3.21
N THR A 44 6.10 -23.79 -2.49
CA THR A 44 4.84 -24.36 -3.01
C THR A 44 3.60 -23.50 -2.77
N HIS A 45 3.78 -22.32 -2.14
CA HIS A 45 2.65 -21.43 -1.89
C HIS A 45 2.19 -20.76 -3.19
N PRO A 46 0.88 -20.71 -3.46
CA PRO A 46 0.37 -20.03 -4.63
C PRO A 46 0.65 -18.52 -4.53
N VAL A 47 0.72 -17.85 -5.66
CA VAL A 47 0.72 -16.39 -5.73
C VAL A 47 -0.68 -15.90 -5.36
N SER A 48 -0.78 -14.98 -4.40
CA SER A 48 -2.08 -14.52 -3.86
C SER A 48 -2.88 -13.64 -4.80
N TYR A 49 -2.21 -12.97 -5.73
CA TYR A 49 -2.81 -12.13 -6.77
C TYR A 49 -2.35 -12.62 -8.13
N ALA A 50 -3.27 -12.70 -9.10
CA ALA A 50 -2.98 -13.23 -10.43
C ALA A 50 -1.88 -12.42 -11.13
N LEU A 51 -0.79 -13.11 -11.51
CA LEU A 51 0.25 -12.53 -12.37
C LEU A 51 -0.18 -12.61 -13.83
N ASP A 52 0.06 -11.53 -14.56
CA ASP A 52 -0.10 -11.51 -16.01
C ASP A 52 0.89 -12.50 -16.66
N LYS A 53 0.46 -13.15 -17.74
CA LYS A 53 1.28 -14.15 -18.47
C LYS A 53 2.61 -13.59 -19.00
N HIS A 54 2.72 -12.28 -19.14
CA HIS A 54 3.93 -11.61 -19.59
C HIS A 54 4.92 -11.31 -18.44
N VAL A 55 4.51 -11.48 -17.17
CA VAL A 55 5.41 -11.40 -16.01
C VAL A 55 6.13 -12.75 -15.84
N ARG A 56 7.43 -12.74 -15.96
CA ARG A 56 8.25 -13.96 -15.80
C ARG A 56 8.58 -14.15 -14.31
N HIS A 57 7.88 -15.07 -13.65
CA HIS A 57 8.12 -15.40 -12.24
C HIS A 57 9.16 -16.53 -12.12
N ILE A 58 10.20 -16.30 -11.33
CA ILE A 58 11.27 -17.27 -11.03
C ILE A 58 11.42 -17.34 -9.51
N ASP A 59 11.05 -18.47 -8.90
CA ASP A 59 11.37 -18.71 -7.49
C ASP A 59 12.76 -19.33 -7.34
N LEU A 60 13.62 -18.68 -6.59
CA LEU A 60 14.96 -19.15 -6.29
C LEU A 60 14.96 -20.36 -5.31
N ASP A 61 13.82 -20.71 -4.73
CA ASP A 61 13.58 -21.84 -3.83
C ASP A 61 14.62 -21.99 -2.71
N VAL A 62 14.93 -20.87 -2.04
CA VAL A 62 15.91 -20.86 -0.94
C VAL A 62 15.25 -21.13 0.40
N ARG A 63 14.04 -20.63 0.61
CA ARG A 63 13.24 -20.81 1.84
C ARG A 63 14.00 -20.37 3.10
N LEU A 64 14.45 -19.14 3.17
CA LEU A 64 15.21 -18.60 4.31
C LEU A 64 14.53 -18.82 5.65
N HIS A 65 13.17 -18.83 5.67
CA HIS A 65 12.37 -19.08 6.86
C HIS A 65 12.55 -20.50 7.42
N ALA A 66 12.98 -21.48 6.62
CA ALA A 66 13.16 -22.86 7.08
C ALA A 66 14.27 -23.00 8.15
N LYS A 67 15.17 -22.00 8.30
CA LYS A 67 16.13 -21.94 9.42
C LYS A 67 15.45 -21.95 10.79
N TYR A 68 14.21 -21.49 10.89
CA TYR A 68 13.46 -21.46 12.17
C TYR A 68 12.98 -22.84 12.64
N ARG A 69 13.10 -23.88 11.80
CA ARG A 69 12.87 -25.28 12.19
C ARG A 69 14.01 -25.82 13.06
N TYR A 70 15.16 -25.15 13.11
CA TYR A 70 16.34 -25.53 13.85
C TYR A 70 16.53 -24.63 15.07
N ARG A 71 17.31 -25.10 16.08
CA ARG A 71 17.66 -24.33 17.30
C ARG A 71 19.17 -24.22 17.44
N GLY A 72 19.63 -23.28 18.26
CA GLY A 72 21.03 -23.11 18.61
C GLY A 72 21.96 -22.91 17.38
N LEU A 73 23.09 -23.57 17.42
CA LEU A 73 24.12 -23.48 16.39
C LEU A 73 23.65 -24.01 15.02
N CYS A 74 22.79 -25.04 15.00
CA CYS A 74 22.21 -25.56 13.77
C CYS A 74 21.37 -24.49 13.04
N ARG A 75 20.65 -23.65 13.77
CA ARG A 75 19.89 -22.53 13.19
C ARG A 75 20.83 -21.49 12.56
N LEU A 76 21.97 -21.17 13.20
CA LEU A 76 22.95 -20.24 12.64
C LEU A 76 23.57 -20.80 11.38
N TRP A 77 23.97 -22.05 11.39
CA TRP A 77 24.56 -22.73 10.24
C TRP A 77 23.57 -22.83 9.05
N GLU A 78 22.33 -23.25 9.30
CA GLU A 78 21.29 -23.28 8.25
C GLU A 78 20.99 -21.87 7.73
N GLY A 79 20.98 -20.87 8.58
CA GLY A 79 20.81 -19.45 8.18
C GLY A 79 21.95 -19.01 7.26
N TRP A 80 23.19 -19.29 7.62
CA TRP A 80 24.37 -18.98 6.81
C TRP A 80 24.35 -19.72 5.46
N LYS A 81 24.09 -21.00 5.46
CA LYS A 81 23.99 -21.86 4.26
C LYS A 81 22.95 -21.33 3.28
N ARG A 82 21.73 -21.05 3.76
CA ARG A 82 20.65 -20.51 2.93
C ARG A 82 20.93 -19.12 2.40
N SER A 83 21.55 -18.26 3.21
CA SER A 83 21.99 -16.93 2.75
C SER A 83 23.03 -17.04 1.64
N ARG A 84 23.96 -18.01 1.72
CA ARG A 84 24.94 -18.29 0.67
C ARG A 84 24.25 -18.82 -0.60
N TRP A 85 23.28 -19.72 -0.47
CA TRP A 85 22.49 -20.17 -1.62
C TRP A 85 21.73 -19.03 -2.29
N LEU A 86 21.07 -18.17 -1.49
CA LEU A 86 20.39 -16.99 -2.02
C LEU A 86 21.35 -16.13 -2.83
N CYS A 87 22.53 -15.84 -2.26
CA CYS A 87 23.54 -15.04 -2.94
C CYS A 87 23.95 -15.67 -4.29
N GLN A 88 24.28 -16.97 -4.31
CA GLN A 88 24.73 -17.68 -5.50
C GLN A 88 23.63 -17.75 -6.58
N ARG A 89 22.40 -18.15 -6.20
CA ARG A 89 21.29 -18.28 -7.13
C ARG A 89 20.87 -16.94 -7.69
N LEU A 90 20.73 -15.93 -6.83
CA LEU A 90 20.38 -14.57 -7.26
C LEU A 90 21.46 -14.00 -8.20
N GLN A 91 22.74 -14.14 -7.87
CA GLN A 91 23.85 -13.68 -8.73
C GLN A 91 23.81 -14.35 -10.10
N ARG A 92 23.59 -15.67 -10.15
CA ARG A 92 23.48 -16.43 -11.40
C ARG A 92 22.29 -15.92 -12.23
N THR A 93 21.10 -15.86 -11.63
CA THR A 93 19.88 -15.42 -12.30
C THR A 93 19.99 -13.99 -12.81
N LEU A 94 20.57 -13.07 -12.03
CA LEU A 94 20.79 -11.69 -12.46
C LEU A 94 21.78 -11.61 -13.65
N LYS A 95 22.81 -12.43 -13.68
CA LYS A 95 23.74 -12.51 -14.84
C LYS A 95 23.04 -13.06 -16.09
N GLU A 96 22.17 -14.06 -15.94
CA GLU A 96 21.42 -14.65 -17.06
C GLU A 96 20.37 -13.67 -17.63
N ILE A 97 19.66 -12.93 -16.77
CA ILE A 97 18.67 -11.94 -17.22
C ILE A 97 19.35 -10.68 -17.77
N ALA A 98 20.44 -10.23 -17.17
CA ALA A 98 21.09 -8.94 -17.43
C ALA A 98 20.08 -7.77 -17.36
N PRO A 99 19.57 -7.44 -16.16
CA PRO A 99 18.52 -6.42 -16.00
C PRO A 99 19.03 -5.00 -16.26
N ASP A 100 18.16 -4.19 -16.83
CA ASP A 100 18.40 -2.74 -16.97
C ASP A 100 18.11 -2.00 -15.65
N VAL A 101 17.18 -2.52 -14.83
CA VAL A 101 16.82 -1.95 -13.52
C VAL A 101 16.46 -3.06 -12.54
N LEU A 102 16.93 -2.94 -11.30
CA LEU A 102 16.50 -3.74 -10.15
C LEU A 102 15.55 -2.95 -9.28
N VAL A 103 14.50 -3.62 -8.79
CA VAL A 103 13.51 -3.01 -7.89
C VAL A 103 13.31 -3.91 -6.67
N THR A 104 13.24 -3.32 -5.49
CA THR A 104 12.84 -4.00 -4.26
C THR A 104 11.92 -3.13 -3.41
N ALA A 105 10.96 -3.75 -2.74
CA ALA A 105 10.10 -3.10 -1.75
C ALA A 105 10.45 -3.53 -0.32
N THR A 106 11.57 -4.25 -0.14
CA THR A 106 12.03 -4.71 1.17
C THR A 106 13.42 -4.18 1.50
N PHE A 107 13.56 -3.70 2.73
CA PHE A 107 14.87 -3.26 3.24
C PHE A 107 15.75 -4.43 3.69
N GLY A 108 15.18 -5.63 3.88
CA GLY A 108 15.92 -6.82 4.30
C GLY A 108 16.93 -7.31 3.28
N ASP A 109 16.65 -7.12 2.00
CA ASP A 109 17.47 -7.60 0.89
C ASP A 109 18.49 -6.56 0.41
N LEU A 110 18.41 -5.34 0.91
CA LEU A 110 19.17 -4.20 0.40
C LEU A 110 20.70 -4.44 0.39
N SER A 111 21.24 -5.00 1.46
CA SER A 111 22.67 -5.32 1.56
C SER A 111 23.12 -6.33 0.47
N LEU A 112 22.29 -7.31 0.20
CA LEU A 112 22.58 -8.34 -0.81
C LEU A 112 22.48 -7.75 -2.23
N LEU A 113 21.41 -7.02 -2.50
CA LEU A 113 21.17 -6.39 -3.81
C LEU A 113 22.25 -5.37 -4.15
N LEU A 114 22.64 -4.50 -3.24
CA LEU A 114 23.72 -3.53 -3.43
C LEU A 114 25.05 -4.20 -3.77
N ARG A 115 25.33 -5.38 -3.19
CA ARG A 115 26.54 -6.15 -3.49
C ARG A 115 26.50 -6.84 -4.86
N LEU A 116 25.31 -7.26 -5.30
CA LEU A 116 25.14 -8.06 -6.52
C LEU A 116 24.75 -7.24 -7.76
N LYS A 117 24.24 -6.01 -7.58
CA LYS A 117 23.72 -5.20 -8.67
C LYS A 117 24.76 -4.82 -9.74
N GLY A 118 26.04 -4.77 -9.38
CA GLY A 118 27.08 -4.26 -10.28
C GLY A 118 26.78 -2.82 -10.70
N ALA A 119 26.77 -2.57 -12.02
CA ALA A 119 26.39 -1.27 -12.58
C ALA A 119 24.86 -1.08 -12.72
N THR A 120 24.07 -2.13 -12.56
CA THR A 120 22.61 -2.04 -12.69
C THR A 120 22.01 -1.14 -11.60
N PRO A 121 21.20 -0.13 -11.93
CA PRO A 121 20.56 0.75 -10.96
C PRO A 121 19.55 -0.01 -10.09
N LEU A 122 19.54 0.33 -8.79
CA LEU A 122 18.64 -0.23 -7.79
C LEU A 122 17.63 0.81 -7.32
N VAL A 123 16.37 0.53 -7.52
CA VAL A 123 15.23 1.31 -7.02
C VAL A 123 14.66 0.63 -5.78
N VAL A 124 14.48 1.41 -4.71
CA VAL A 124 13.88 0.95 -3.45
C VAL A 124 12.52 1.62 -3.26
N GLU A 125 11.46 0.84 -3.16
CA GLU A 125 10.11 1.33 -2.91
C GLU A 125 9.79 1.37 -1.41
N SER A 126 9.35 2.52 -0.91
CA SER A 126 8.92 2.69 0.47
C SER A 126 7.40 2.64 0.58
N HIS A 127 6.85 1.48 0.93
CA HIS A 127 5.41 1.32 1.16
C HIS A 127 4.99 1.58 2.61
N GLY A 128 5.95 1.66 3.51
CA GLY A 128 5.70 1.84 4.94
C GLY A 128 5.73 3.29 5.43
N GLY A 129 6.30 4.20 4.63
CA GLY A 129 6.56 5.58 5.05
C GLY A 129 7.80 5.72 5.95
N TYR A 130 8.38 6.94 5.97
CA TYR A 130 9.59 7.27 6.70
C TYR A 130 9.44 7.03 8.21
N ASP A 131 8.41 7.58 8.82
CA ASP A 131 8.21 7.53 10.27
C ASP A 131 8.09 6.10 10.79
N HIS A 132 7.38 5.24 10.06
CA HIS A 132 7.23 3.85 10.44
C HIS A 132 8.52 3.03 10.30
N LEU A 133 9.34 3.37 9.32
CA LEU A 133 10.59 2.63 9.06
C LEU A 133 11.75 3.10 9.91
N ILE A 134 11.77 4.37 10.28
CA ILE A 134 12.89 5.04 10.96
C ILE A 134 12.56 5.33 12.43
N ASP A 135 11.35 5.84 12.71
CA ASP A 135 10.92 6.28 14.05
C ASP A 135 10.10 5.22 14.81
N TYR A 136 10.06 3.98 14.31
CA TYR A 136 9.40 2.91 15.06
C TYR A 136 9.97 2.84 16.47
N PRO A 137 9.13 2.84 17.53
CA PRO A 137 9.61 2.88 18.91
C PRO A 137 10.65 1.79 19.13
N LEU A 138 11.86 2.23 19.45
CA LEU A 138 13.07 1.42 19.46
C LEU A 138 13.06 0.51 20.69
N MET A 139 12.50 -0.67 20.54
CA MET A 139 12.33 -1.62 21.64
C MET A 139 13.64 -2.21 22.15
N ASN A 140 14.73 -2.26 21.37
CA ASN A 140 16.03 -2.74 21.80
C ASN A 140 17.20 -2.27 20.93
N TRP A 141 18.43 -2.42 21.43
CA TRP A 141 19.68 -1.99 20.76
C TRP A 141 19.93 -2.71 19.41
N LYS A 142 19.46 -3.95 19.24
CA LYS A 142 19.58 -4.69 17.97
C LYS A 142 18.75 -4.03 16.87
N HIS A 143 17.56 -3.59 17.19
CA HIS A 143 16.69 -2.83 16.29
C HIS A 143 17.35 -1.51 15.85
N ARG A 144 17.93 -0.77 16.81
CA ARG A 144 18.64 0.48 16.48
C ARG A 144 19.78 0.25 15.51
N ARG A 145 20.59 -0.79 15.73
CA ARG A 145 21.71 -1.15 14.84
C ARG A 145 21.22 -1.55 13.44
N ASP A 146 20.12 -2.28 13.36
CA ASP A 146 19.52 -2.71 12.10
C ASP A 146 19.01 -1.51 11.30
N ILE A 147 18.28 -0.59 11.94
CA ILE A 147 17.82 0.66 11.35
C ILE A 147 19.03 1.50 10.88
N CYS A 148 20.04 1.72 11.70
CA CYS A 148 21.23 2.47 11.30
C CYS A 148 21.95 1.84 10.10
N THR A 149 21.99 0.50 10.04
CA THR A 149 22.55 -0.22 8.90
C THR A 149 21.75 0.01 7.64
N ARG A 150 20.44 -0.14 7.70
CA ARG A 150 19.53 0.14 6.56
C ARG A 150 19.66 1.58 6.09
N TYR A 151 19.74 2.52 7.01
CA TYR A 151 19.93 3.94 6.72
C TYR A 151 21.21 4.21 5.90
N ARG A 152 22.33 3.58 6.28
CA ARG A 152 23.57 3.70 5.54
C ARG A 152 23.49 3.06 4.16
N LEU A 153 22.85 1.91 4.07
CA LEU A 153 22.71 1.17 2.81
C LEU A 153 21.85 1.91 1.79
N LEU A 154 20.77 2.57 2.24
CA LEU A 154 19.88 3.33 1.37
C LEU A 154 20.57 4.48 0.62
N LYS A 155 21.67 5.02 1.16
CA LYS A 155 22.48 6.04 0.46
C LYS A 155 23.09 5.54 -0.86
N ASN A 156 23.20 4.22 -1.02
CA ASN A 156 23.75 3.59 -2.22
C ASN A 156 22.67 3.06 -3.18
N ALA A 157 21.40 3.30 -2.89
CA ALA A 157 20.32 3.07 -3.84
C ALA A 157 20.32 4.20 -4.88
N ASP A 158 20.01 3.88 -6.12
CA ASP A 158 20.03 4.86 -7.23
C ASP A 158 18.74 5.71 -7.22
N ALA A 159 17.65 5.16 -6.69
CA ALA A 159 16.44 5.91 -6.38
C ALA A 159 15.69 5.28 -5.19
N ILE A 160 15.04 6.14 -4.41
CA ILE A 160 14.04 5.74 -3.41
C ILE A 160 12.71 6.31 -3.87
N VAL A 161 11.69 5.47 -3.95
CA VAL A 161 10.35 5.89 -4.33
C VAL A 161 9.47 5.95 -3.09
N SER A 162 8.97 7.14 -2.78
CA SER A 162 7.96 7.42 -1.77
C SER A 162 6.59 7.61 -2.43
N LEU A 163 5.53 7.31 -1.70
CA LEU A 163 4.16 7.33 -2.22
C LEU A 163 3.54 8.73 -2.20
N THR A 164 4.05 9.62 -1.34
CA THR A 164 3.48 10.95 -1.11
C THR A 164 4.56 12.01 -1.00
N GLU A 165 4.23 13.27 -1.30
CA GLU A 165 5.18 14.36 -1.18
C GLU A 165 5.51 14.70 0.29
N SER A 166 4.56 14.51 1.22
CA SER A 166 4.81 14.71 2.65
C SER A 166 5.84 13.72 3.19
N ASP A 167 5.72 12.44 2.83
CA ASP A 167 6.66 11.40 3.19
C ASP A 167 8.02 11.62 2.48
N ALA A 168 8.00 11.96 1.19
CA ALA A 168 9.22 12.24 0.42
C ALA A 168 10.04 13.40 1.01
N ARG A 169 9.40 14.45 1.54
CA ARG A 169 10.10 15.54 2.24
C ARG A 169 10.90 15.04 3.43
N LYS A 170 10.34 14.12 4.22
CA LYS A 170 11.05 13.48 5.33
C LYS A 170 12.24 12.66 4.83
N TRP A 171 12.05 11.86 3.80
CA TRP A 171 13.13 11.09 3.16
C TRP A 171 14.24 11.96 2.61
N ARG A 172 13.92 13.09 1.95
CA ARG A 172 14.90 14.00 1.33
C ARG A 172 15.83 14.68 2.32
N THR A 173 15.50 14.70 3.61
CA THR A 173 16.43 15.19 4.65
C THR A 173 17.74 14.38 4.70
N ALA A 174 17.71 13.12 4.27
CA ALA A 174 18.85 12.22 4.30
C ALA A 174 19.23 11.64 2.92
N TYR A 175 18.33 11.67 1.94
CA TYR A 175 18.47 11.01 0.64
C TYR A 175 17.97 11.91 -0.49
N PRO A 176 18.87 12.59 -1.23
CA PRO A 176 18.45 13.50 -2.31
C PRO A 176 17.81 12.78 -3.51
N GLN A 177 18.06 11.47 -3.68
CA GLN A 177 17.57 10.66 -4.79
C GLN A 177 16.12 10.20 -4.64
N VAL A 178 15.35 10.82 -3.73
CA VAL A 178 13.94 10.44 -3.50
C VAL A 178 13.03 11.00 -4.59
N GLN A 179 12.24 10.09 -5.17
CA GLN A 179 11.19 10.39 -6.14
C GLN A 179 9.82 10.12 -5.54
N VAL A 180 8.81 10.86 -5.97
CA VAL A 180 7.42 10.60 -5.58
C VAL A 180 6.70 9.96 -6.75
N ILE A 181 6.27 8.72 -6.55
CA ILE A 181 5.38 8.01 -7.48
C ILE A 181 4.30 7.32 -6.64
N PRO A 182 3.06 7.79 -6.71
CA PRO A 182 1.95 7.17 -5.98
C PRO A 182 1.70 5.73 -6.43
N ASN A 183 0.96 4.99 -5.61
CA ASN A 183 0.49 3.68 -6.03
C ASN A 183 -0.45 3.80 -7.22
N VAL A 184 -0.32 2.89 -8.18
CA VAL A 184 -1.35 2.66 -9.18
C VAL A 184 -2.56 2.03 -8.50
N VAL A 185 -3.74 2.52 -8.85
CA VAL A 185 -5.00 2.05 -8.27
C VAL A 185 -5.89 1.55 -9.40
N HIS A 186 -6.46 0.36 -9.20
CA HIS A 186 -7.57 -0.06 -10.03
C HIS A 186 -8.74 0.86 -9.72
N LEU A 187 -9.15 1.63 -10.71
CA LEU A 187 -10.34 2.49 -10.60
C LEU A 187 -11.58 1.69 -10.98
N ASN A 188 -12.74 2.24 -10.68
CA ASN A 188 -14.02 1.61 -10.95
C ASN A 188 -14.08 0.99 -12.37
N PRO A 189 -14.20 -0.34 -12.48
CA PRO A 189 -14.13 -1.01 -13.78
C PRO A 189 -15.45 -0.99 -14.55
N THR A 190 -16.57 -0.61 -13.90
CA THR A 190 -17.93 -0.78 -14.42
C THR A 190 -18.56 0.51 -14.95
N ASP A 191 -17.92 1.65 -14.77
CA ASP A 191 -18.51 2.99 -15.01
C ASP A 191 -19.85 3.23 -14.28
N GLN A 192 -20.21 2.37 -13.33
CA GLN A 192 -21.36 2.58 -12.45
C GLN A 192 -20.92 3.40 -11.24
N TYR A 193 -21.53 4.55 -11.07
CA TYR A 193 -21.21 5.47 -9.98
C TYR A 193 -22.28 5.38 -8.90
N SER A 194 -21.87 5.70 -7.67
CA SER A 194 -22.84 5.83 -6.58
C SER A 194 -23.76 7.02 -6.84
N GLU A 195 -25.07 6.80 -6.69
CA GLU A 195 -26.06 7.86 -6.68
C GLU A 195 -26.03 8.68 -5.39
N LEU A 196 -25.27 8.22 -4.39
CA LEU A 196 -25.14 8.82 -3.05
C LEU A 196 -26.48 8.98 -2.30
N ALA A 197 -27.52 8.26 -2.73
CA ALA A 197 -28.85 8.30 -2.15
C ALA A 197 -29.07 7.27 -1.03
N GLN A 198 -28.22 6.27 -0.95
CA GLN A 198 -28.32 5.22 0.06
C GLN A 198 -27.88 5.74 1.43
N LYS A 199 -28.62 5.43 2.48
CA LYS A 199 -28.25 5.81 3.85
C LYS A 199 -27.18 4.85 4.41
N ARG A 200 -26.08 4.74 3.68
CA ARG A 200 -24.96 3.83 3.97
C ARG A 200 -23.64 4.55 4.00
N ILE A 201 -22.93 4.36 5.08
CA ILE A 201 -21.52 4.75 5.25
C ILE A 201 -20.70 3.49 5.15
N LEU A 202 -19.54 3.59 4.54
CA LEU A 202 -18.66 2.45 4.28
C LEU A 202 -17.31 2.63 5.00
N PHE A 203 -16.84 1.55 5.61
CA PHE A 203 -15.46 1.37 6.03
C PHE A 203 -14.89 0.11 5.37
N VAL A 204 -13.70 0.20 4.78
CA VAL A 204 -13.02 -0.94 4.16
C VAL A 204 -11.60 -1.02 4.69
N GLY A 205 -11.24 -2.15 5.30
CA GLY A 205 -9.88 -2.36 5.78
C GLY A 205 -9.73 -3.41 6.86
N ARG A 206 -8.49 -3.72 7.22
CA ARG A 206 -8.20 -4.66 8.29
C ARG A 206 -8.71 -4.12 9.64
N LEU A 207 -9.41 -4.95 10.40
CA LEU A 207 -9.99 -4.58 11.70
C LEU A 207 -8.94 -4.70 12.80
N ALA A 208 -7.98 -3.78 12.78
CA ALA A 208 -6.81 -3.73 13.65
C ALA A 208 -6.64 -2.31 14.22
N GLU A 209 -5.81 -2.19 15.25
CA GLU A 209 -5.57 -0.93 15.95
C GLU A 209 -5.02 0.17 15.03
N GLN A 210 -4.18 -0.21 14.05
CA GLN A 210 -3.66 0.69 13.03
C GLN A 210 -4.76 1.42 12.25
N LYS A 211 -5.89 0.76 12.00
CA LYS A 211 -7.02 1.31 11.25
C LYS A 211 -7.99 2.13 12.11
N GLY A 212 -7.67 2.31 13.40
CA GLY A 212 -8.44 3.18 14.28
C GLY A 212 -9.85 2.68 14.56
N ILE A 213 -10.01 1.37 14.76
CA ILE A 213 -11.34 0.79 15.02
C ILE A 213 -12.00 1.37 16.28
N PRO A 214 -11.29 1.61 17.40
CA PRO A 214 -11.86 2.30 18.55
C PRO A 214 -12.37 3.70 18.19
N GLU A 215 -11.62 4.45 17.39
CA GLU A 215 -11.99 5.80 16.92
C GLU A 215 -13.22 5.74 16.00
N LEU A 216 -13.28 4.74 15.11
CA LEU A 216 -14.43 4.49 14.24
C LEU A 216 -15.71 4.26 15.05
N ILE A 217 -15.63 3.40 16.06
CA ILE A 217 -16.76 3.08 16.95
C ILE A 217 -17.19 4.32 17.72
N ALA A 218 -16.24 5.11 18.23
CA ALA A 218 -16.57 6.30 18.99
C ALA A 218 -17.25 7.37 18.11
N ALA A 219 -16.74 7.61 16.90
CA ALA A 219 -17.35 8.52 15.93
C ALA A 219 -18.74 8.02 15.49
N TRP A 220 -18.86 6.72 15.21
CA TRP A 220 -20.14 6.13 14.79
C TRP A 220 -21.24 6.27 15.84
N ARG A 221 -20.93 6.14 17.12
CA ARG A 221 -21.92 6.34 18.20
C ARG A 221 -22.52 7.74 18.16
N ILE A 222 -21.70 8.78 17.93
CA ILE A 222 -22.16 10.16 17.81
C ILE A 222 -23.03 10.33 16.55
N ILE A 223 -22.60 9.75 15.42
CA ILE A 223 -23.33 9.82 14.15
C ILE A 223 -24.69 9.10 14.29
N TYR A 224 -24.68 7.88 14.84
CA TYR A 224 -25.90 7.08 14.99
C TYR A 224 -26.94 7.67 15.94
N GLU A 225 -26.50 8.40 16.96
CA GLU A 225 -27.40 9.11 17.87
C GLU A 225 -28.18 10.22 17.12
N ARG A 226 -27.55 10.88 16.16
CA ARG A 226 -28.14 11.96 15.36
C ARG A 226 -28.91 11.43 14.15
N HIS A 227 -28.45 10.33 13.54
CA HIS A 227 -28.98 9.77 12.31
C HIS A 227 -29.19 8.24 12.44
N PRO A 228 -30.16 7.80 13.25
CA PRO A 228 -30.38 6.36 13.55
C PRO A 228 -30.91 5.55 12.35
N ASP A 229 -31.31 6.21 11.28
CA ASP A 229 -31.75 5.64 10.02
C ASP A 229 -30.59 5.37 9.02
N TRP A 230 -29.36 5.78 9.36
CA TRP A 230 -28.14 5.45 8.62
C TRP A 230 -27.47 4.19 9.18
N GLN A 231 -26.72 3.52 8.31
CA GLN A 231 -25.99 2.30 8.62
C GLN A 231 -24.51 2.46 8.29
N LEU A 232 -23.63 1.87 9.11
CA LEU A 232 -22.21 1.75 8.81
C LEU A 232 -21.89 0.30 8.44
N ASP A 233 -21.52 0.10 7.18
CA ASP A 233 -21.05 -1.18 6.65
C ASP A 233 -19.54 -1.27 6.77
N VAL A 234 -19.04 -2.30 7.45
CA VAL A 234 -17.64 -2.51 7.76
C VAL A 234 -17.14 -3.77 7.06
N TYR A 235 -16.38 -3.62 5.99
CA TYR A 235 -15.80 -4.75 5.24
C TYR A 235 -14.36 -4.99 5.66
N GLY A 236 -14.11 -6.12 6.29
CA GLY A 236 -12.77 -6.49 6.72
C GLY A 236 -12.71 -7.58 7.78
N GLU A 237 -11.49 -8.00 8.07
CA GLU A 237 -11.16 -8.99 9.11
C GLU A 237 -10.06 -8.45 10.02
N GLY A 238 -9.98 -8.99 11.25
CA GLY A 238 -8.94 -8.66 12.20
C GLY A 238 -9.36 -8.90 13.65
N GLU A 239 -8.39 -8.70 14.55
CA GLU A 239 -8.56 -8.96 15.99
C GLU A 239 -9.65 -8.10 16.66
N LEU A 240 -9.97 -6.95 16.08
CA LEU A 240 -10.96 -6.02 16.62
C LEU A 240 -12.37 -6.18 16.01
N ALA A 241 -12.60 -7.20 15.16
CA ALA A 241 -13.90 -7.42 14.52
C ALA A 241 -15.06 -7.56 15.53
N ARG A 242 -14.81 -8.24 16.65
CA ARG A 242 -15.82 -8.44 17.71
C ARG A 242 -16.28 -7.11 18.34
N MET A 243 -15.42 -6.10 18.41
CA MET A 243 -15.79 -4.79 18.93
C MET A 243 -16.86 -4.10 18.06
N CYS A 244 -16.76 -4.25 16.74
CA CYS A 244 -17.69 -3.67 15.79
C CYS A 244 -19.06 -4.37 15.83
N GLN A 245 -19.10 -5.69 15.99
CA GLN A 245 -20.32 -6.50 15.96
C GLN A 245 -21.33 -6.15 17.05
N SER A 246 -20.88 -5.57 18.17
CA SER A 246 -21.73 -5.17 19.30
C SER A 246 -22.28 -3.75 19.21
N VAL A 247 -21.97 -3.01 18.14
CA VAL A 247 -22.32 -1.59 17.98
C VAL A 247 -23.60 -1.45 17.16
N LYS A 248 -24.58 -0.75 17.69
CA LYS A 248 -25.87 -0.54 17.03
C LYS A 248 -25.71 0.23 15.71
N GLY A 249 -26.40 -0.22 14.66
CA GLY A 249 -26.32 0.39 13.32
C GLY A 249 -25.04 0.10 12.56
N MET A 250 -24.11 -0.72 13.10
CA MET A 250 -22.90 -1.17 12.44
C MET A 250 -23.04 -2.63 12.01
N GLN A 251 -22.72 -2.92 10.74
CA GLN A 251 -22.70 -4.29 10.22
C GLN A 251 -21.31 -4.65 9.74
N VAL A 252 -20.83 -5.83 10.16
CA VAL A 252 -19.47 -6.32 9.82
C VAL A 252 -19.58 -7.45 8.82
N PHE A 253 -18.86 -7.30 7.73
CA PHE A 253 -18.80 -8.26 6.63
C PHE A 253 -17.38 -8.75 6.42
N SER A 254 -17.22 -10.00 6.01
CA SER A 254 -15.93 -10.50 5.52
C SER A 254 -15.50 -9.75 4.25
N PRO A 255 -14.20 -9.74 3.95
CA PRO A 255 -13.71 -9.20 2.67
C PRO A 255 -14.44 -9.84 1.49
N VAL A 256 -14.76 -9.04 0.50
CA VAL A 256 -15.45 -9.46 -0.73
C VAL A 256 -14.53 -9.27 -1.93
N ASP A 257 -14.71 -10.10 -2.96
CA ASP A 257 -13.93 -9.96 -4.21
C ASP A 257 -14.41 -8.76 -5.02
N ASP A 258 -15.73 -8.50 -5.03
CA ASP A 258 -16.33 -7.32 -5.66
C ASP A 258 -16.63 -6.22 -4.62
N ILE A 259 -15.60 -5.47 -4.29
CA ILE A 259 -15.76 -4.29 -3.41
C ILE A 259 -16.38 -3.09 -4.17
N TRP A 260 -16.33 -3.11 -5.51
CA TRP A 260 -16.82 -2.01 -6.34
C TRP A 260 -18.32 -1.80 -6.19
N SER A 261 -19.09 -2.89 -6.14
CA SER A 261 -20.53 -2.82 -5.86
C SER A 261 -20.80 -2.15 -4.51
N LYS A 262 -19.94 -2.38 -3.52
CA LYS A 262 -20.11 -1.81 -2.17
C LYS A 262 -19.78 -0.32 -2.13
N TYR A 263 -18.79 0.14 -2.88
CA TYR A 263 -18.60 1.58 -3.10
C TYR A 263 -19.82 2.19 -3.81
N GLY A 264 -20.34 1.55 -4.87
CA GLY A 264 -21.53 2.03 -5.60
C GLY A 264 -22.80 2.11 -4.75
N GLU A 265 -22.95 1.26 -3.73
CA GLU A 265 -24.05 1.22 -2.79
C GLU A 265 -23.88 2.19 -1.60
N SER A 266 -22.79 2.94 -1.51
CA SER A 266 -22.46 3.77 -0.35
C SER A 266 -22.47 5.24 -0.67
N SER A 267 -22.78 6.07 0.33
CA SER A 267 -22.85 7.52 0.19
C SER A 267 -21.61 8.26 0.73
N VAL A 268 -20.89 7.66 1.67
CA VAL A 268 -19.67 8.21 2.28
C VAL A 268 -18.71 7.07 2.62
N LEU A 269 -17.44 7.23 2.31
CA LEU A 269 -16.38 6.38 2.87
C LEU A 269 -15.77 7.05 4.10
N VAL A 270 -15.51 6.30 5.16
CA VAL A 270 -14.85 6.77 6.38
C VAL A 270 -13.54 6.05 6.62
N LEU A 271 -12.49 6.81 6.99
CA LEU A 271 -11.17 6.30 7.34
C LEU A 271 -10.70 6.90 8.67
N THR A 272 -10.53 6.04 9.67
CA THR A 272 -10.08 6.44 11.01
C THR A 272 -8.66 5.96 11.31
N SER A 273 -7.88 5.64 10.29
CA SER A 273 -6.53 5.09 10.42
C SER A 273 -5.63 6.01 11.26
N ARG A 274 -4.95 5.42 12.24
CA ARG A 274 -3.91 6.09 13.04
C ARG A 274 -2.66 6.37 12.22
N TRP A 275 -2.43 5.52 11.25
CA TRP A 275 -1.32 5.61 10.33
C TRP A 275 -1.71 4.97 8.98
N GLU A 276 -1.61 5.75 7.90
CA GLU A 276 -1.97 5.36 6.54
C GLU A 276 -0.95 5.94 5.55
N PRO A 277 0.02 5.14 5.06
CA PRO A 277 1.04 5.62 4.14
C PRO A 277 0.49 6.10 2.79
N PHE A 278 -0.63 5.51 2.34
CA PHE A 278 -1.30 5.90 1.09
C PHE A 278 -2.82 5.82 1.22
N GLY A 279 -3.38 4.62 1.45
CA GLY A 279 -4.82 4.41 1.57
C GLY A 279 -5.49 4.15 0.22
N LEU A 280 -5.25 2.97 -0.38
CA LEU A 280 -5.81 2.56 -1.67
C LEU A 280 -7.33 2.71 -1.75
N VAL A 281 -8.04 2.45 -0.64
CA VAL A 281 -9.50 2.55 -0.55
C VAL A 281 -10.02 3.96 -0.80
N ILE A 282 -9.19 5.01 -0.61
CA ILE A 282 -9.57 6.40 -0.86
C ILE A 282 -9.81 6.62 -2.37
N PRO A 283 -8.81 6.48 -3.25
CA PRO A 283 -9.04 6.66 -4.67
C PRO A 283 -9.96 5.59 -5.28
N GLU A 284 -10.06 4.38 -4.69
CA GLU A 284 -11.06 3.39 -5.09
C GLU A 284 -12.49 3.95 -4.89
N ALA A 285 -12.85 4.39 -3.69
CA ALA A 285 -14.16 4.97 -3.40
C ALA A 285 -14.41 6.25 -4.21
N MET A 286 -13.41 7.14 -4.26
CA MET A 286 -13.48 8.37 -5.06
C MET A 286 -13.75 8.08 -6.54
N SER A 287 -13.22 6.99 -7.10
CA SER A 287 -13.48 6.60 -8.49
C SER A 287 -14.95 6.19 -8.72
N CYS A 288 -15.61 5.72 -7.69
CA CYS A 288 -17.06 5.45 -7.71
C CYS A 288 -17.92 6.70 -7.42
N GLY A 289 -17.29 7.86 -7.24
CA GLY A 289 -17.98 9.11 -6.89
C GLY A 289 -18.36 9.22 -5.42
N VAL A 290 -17.73 8.44 -4.53
CA VAL A 290 -18.01 8.45 -3.09
C VAL A 290 -17.04 9.40 -2.38
N PRO A 291 -17.54 10.48 -1.73
CA PRO A 291 -16.70 11.38 -0.96
C PRO A 291 -16.15 10.69 0.29
N VAL A 292 -14.98 11.12 0.75
CA VAL A 292 -14.25 10.47 1.85
C VAL A 292 -14.10 11.41 3.02
N VAL A 293 -14.36 10.91 4.24
CA VAL A 293 -13.98 11.57 5.49
C VAL A 293 -12.85 10.78 6.14
N SER A 294 -11.72 11.43 6.35
CA SER A 294 -10.53 10.79 6.92
C SER A 294 -9.84 11.65 7.97
N PHE A 295 -9.13 11.01 8.89
CA PHE A 295 -8.11 11.73 9.65
C PHE A 295 -6.96 12.14 8.73
N GLU A 296 -6.32 13.27 9.04
CA GLU A 296 -5.08 13.69 8.38
C GLU A 296 -3.97 12.66 8.57
N GLY A 297 -3.16 12.50 7.54
CA GLY A 297 -1.99 11.61 7.51
C GLY A 297 -1.31 11.70 6.15
N ASP A 298 -0.11 11.11 6.01
CA ASP A 298 0.68 11.24 4.78
C ASP A 298 -0.11 10.79 3.53
N GLY A 299 -0.81 9.66 3.61
CA GLY A 299 -1.65 9.15 2.53
C GLY A 299 -2.91 9.98 2.30
N PRO A 300 -3.84 10.06 3.26
CA PRO A 300 -5.09 10.80 3.09
C PRO A 300 -4.89 12.24 2.64
N SER A 301 -3.95 12.97 3.27
CA SER A 301 -3.68 14.38 2.92
C SER A 301 -3.00 14.57 1.56
N SER A 302 -2.47 13.52 0.96
CA SER A 302 -1.93 13.56 -0.41
C SER A 302 -3.00 13.33 -1.48
N ILE A 303 -4.14 12.75 -1.09
CA ILE A 303 -5.21 12.36 -2.01
C ILE A 303 -6.39 13.30 -1.90
N ILE A 304 -6.84 13.58 -0.68
CA ILE A 304 -8.04 14.36 -0.38
C ILE A 304 -7.69 15.85 -0.31
N SER A 305 -8.46 16.67 -1.02
CA SER A 305 -8.45 18.12 -0.90
C SER A 305 -9.59 18.56 0.01
N ASP A 306 -9.27 18.91 1.25
CA ASP A 306 -10.26 19.21 2.29
C ASP A 306 -11.34 20.21 1.81
N GLY A 307 -12.61 19.86 2.05
CA GLY A 307 -13.78 20.64 1.66
C GLY A 307 -14.12 20.61 0.16
N LYS A 308 -13.34 19.94 -0.70
CA LYS A 308 -13.58 19.88 -2.16
C LYS A 308 -14.05 18.50 -2.65
N ASP A 309 -13.32 17.48 -2.31
CA ASP A 309 -13.55 16.09 -2.74
C ASP A 309 -13.70 15.11 -1.57
N GLY A 310 -13.63 15.63 -0.34
CA GLY A 310 -13.77 14.94 0.92
C GLY A 310 -13.44 15.87 2.08
N PHE A 311 -13.34 15.31 3.27
CA PHE A 311 -12.93 16.03 4.48
C PHE A 311 -11.73 15.38 5.14
N LEU A 312 -10.81 16.24 5.62
CA LEU A 312 -9.65 15.88 6.43
C LEU A 312 -9.81 16.43 7.85
N VAL A 313 -9.69 15.57 8.84
CA VAL A 313 -9.86 15.95 10.25
C VAL A 313 -8.52 15.91 10.96
N LYS A 314 -8.13 17.06 11.53
CA LYS A 314 -6.88 17.25 12.26
C LYS A 314 -6.90 16.55 13.62
N ASN A 315 -5.73 16.26 14.14
CA ASN A 315 -5.50 15.78 15.51
C ASN A 315 -6.32 14.54 15.89
N ARG A 316 -6.92 13.84 14.92
CA ARG A 316 -7.84 12.71 15.14
C ARG A 316 -8.98 13.05 16.09
N ASP A 317 -9.54 14.25 15.92
CA ASP A 317 -10.69 14.71 16.71
C ASP A 317 -11.95 13.97 16.28
N ILE A 318 -12.43 13.11 17.17
CA ILE A 318 -13.58 12.23 16.94
C ILE A 318 -14.86 13.02 16.77
N THR A 319 -15.04 14.10 17.51
CA THR A 319 -16.25 14.93 17.45
C THR A 319 -16.32 15.66 16.12
N VAL A 320 -15.22 16.31 15.71
CA VAL A 320 -15.12 16.97 14.40
C VAL A 320 -15.27 15.96 13.27
N PHE A 321 -14.74 14.74 13.42
CA PHE A 321 -14.93 13.69 12.43
C PHE A 321 -16.41 13.32 12.27
N ALA A 322 -17.09 13.09 13.36
CA ALA A 322 -18.52 12.80 13.35
C ALA A 322 -19.33 13.98 12.74
N ASP A 323 -19.00 15.23 13.08
CA ASP A 323 -19.64 16.41 12.52
C ASP A 323 -19.47 16.50 10.99
N LYS A 324 -18.25 16.16 10.45
CA LYS A 324 -18.01 16.14 9.01
C LYS A 324 -18.80 15.04 8.28
N VAL A 325 -18.96 13.89 8.92
CA VAL A 325 -19.82 12.83 8.38
C VAL A 325 -21.28 13.27 8.41
N CYS A 326 -21.78 13.83 9.53
CA CYS A 326 -23.14 14.34 9.63
C CYS A 326 -23.41 15.47 8.60
N GLN A 327 -22.45 16.34 8.36
CA GLN A 327 -22.55 17.36 7.31
C GLN A 327 -22.81 16.75 5.93
N LEU A 328 -22.13 15.63 5.58
CA LEU A 328 -22.38 14.91 4.32
C LEU A 328 -23.70 14.15 4.34
N ILE A 329 -24.18 13.71 5.49
CA ILE A 329 -25.52 13.08 5.65
C ILE A 329 -26.61 14.10 5.37
N GLU A 330 -26.52 15.27 5.96
CA GLU A 330 -27.54 16.31 5.98
C GLU A 330 -27.59 17.12 4.68
N ASP A 331 -26.45 17.35 4.02
CA ASP A 331 -26.35 18.14 2.79
C ASP A 331 -26.07 17.23 1.58
N GLU A 332 -27.16 16.77 0.95
CA GLU A 332 -27.09 15.95 -0.27
C GLU A 332 -26.40 16.69 -1.42
N THR A 333 -26.63 17.97 -1.59
CA THR A 333 -26.03 18.79 -2.65
C THR A 333 -24.52 18.87 -2.49
N LEU A 334 -24.04 19.07 -1.27
CA LEU A 334 -22.62 19.04 -0.93
C LEU A 334 -22.04 17.66 -1.22
N ARG A 335 -22.71 16.61 -0.77
CA ARG A 335 -22.28 15.21 -0.94
C ARG A 335 -22.13 14.86 -2.41
N GLN A 336 -23.10 15.20 -3.24
CA GLN A 336 -23.06 14.98 -4.70
C GLN A 336 -21.96 15.77 -5.38
N ARG A 337 -21.79 17.06 -5.05
CA ARG A 337 -20.73 17.92 -5.58
C ARG A 337 -19.33 17.34 -5.23
N MET A 338 -19.14 16.95 -3.98
CA MET A 338 -17.89 16.33 -3.55
C MET A 338 -17.62 15.02 -4.26
N GLY A 339 -18.63 14.17 -4.43
CA GLY A 339 -18.51 12.92 -5.15
C GLY A 339 -18.08 13.09 -6.61
N LEU A 340 -18.65 14.07 -7.32
CA LEU A 340 -18.22 14.42 -8.68
C LEU A 340 -16.76 14.87 -8.74
N THR A 341 -16.34 15.71 -7.80
CA THR A 341 -14.94 16.18 -7.71
C THR A 341 -14.01 15.03 -7.37
N ALA A 342 -14.38 14.18 -6.42
CA ALA A 342 -13.63 12.99 -6.00
C ALA A 342 -13.36 12.06 -7.18
N ARG A 343 -14.38 11.77 -8.00
CA ARG A 343 -14.25 10.95 -9.20
C ARG A 343 -13.19 11.49 -10.17
N HIS A 344 -13.18 12.80 -10.39
CA HIS A 344 -12.19 13.42 -11.25
C HIS A 344 -10.77 13.30 -10.68
N VAL A 345 -10.61 13.54 -9.38
CA VAL A 345 -9.31 13.46 -8.67
C VAL A 345 -8.74 12.04 -8.70
N ALA A 346 -9.59 11.03 -8.55
CA ALA A 346 -9.17 9.62 -8.57
C ALA A 346 -8.43 9.22 -9.85
N GLN A 347 -8.70 9.86 -11.00
CA GLN A 347 -8.05 9.56 -12.28
C GLN A 347 -6.52 9.76 -12.23
N ARG A 348 -6.01 10.58 -11.33
CA ARG A 348 -4.57 10.80 -11.13
C ARG A 348 -3.82 9.55 -10.64
N TYR A 349 -4.55 8.54 -10.16
CA TYR A 349 -4.01 7.28 -9.66
C TYR A 349 -4.22 6.11 -10.62
N SER A 350 -4.77 6.38 -11.81
CA SER A 350 -4.99 5.39 -12.87
C SER A 350 -3.67 4.87 -13.46
N ALA A 351 -3.73 3.71 -14.10
CA ALA A 351 -2.60 3.14 -14.81
C ALA A 351 -2.02 4.10 -15.85
N SER A 352 -2.88 4.79 -16.62
CA SER A 352 -2.47 5.76 -17.65
C SER A 352 -1.68 6.95 -17.09
N TYR A 353 -1.86 7.27 -15.81
CA TYR A 353 -1.15 8.35 -15.13
C TYR A 353 0.14 7.89 -14.43
N ILE A 354 0.10 6.73 -13.80
CA ILE A 354 1.17 6.25 -12.92
C ILE A 354 2.24 5.46 -13.69
N ILE A 355 1.86 4.59 -14.63
CA ILE A 355 2.83 3.76 -15.37
C ILE A 355 3.83 4.60 -16.17
N PRO A 356 3.45 5.70 -16.84
CA PRO A 356 4.42 6.57 -17.50
C PRO A 356 5.44 7.22 -16.55
N GLN A 357 5.10 7.43 -15.27
CA GLN A 357 6.04 7.97 -14.28
C GLN A 357 7.12 6.93 -13.93
N TRP A 358 6.73 5.67 -13.74
CA TRP A 358 7.65 4.55 -13.54
C TRP A 358 8.57 4.36 -14.76
N LYS A 359 8.02 4.37 -15.97
CA LYS A 359 8.83 4.25 -17.21
C LYS A 359 9.85 5.37 -17.32
N ARG A 360 9.47 6.62 -17.08
CA ARG A 360 10.41 7.75 -17.06
C ARG A 360 11.52 7.59 -16.02
N LEU A 361 11.19 7.12 -14.81
CA LEU A 361 12.20 6.84 -13.79
C LEU A 361 13.19 5.77 -14.27
N PHE A 362 12.68 4.64 -14.75
CA PHE A 362 13.51 3.52 -15.18
C PHE A 362 14.39 3.88 -16.39
N THR A 363 13.82 4.53 -17.40
CA THR A 363 14.58 5.01 -18.58
C THR A 363 15.72 5.96 -18.17
N ARG A 364 15.44 6.92 -17.28
CA ARG A 364 16.46 7.84 -16.78
C ARG A 364 17.60 7.10 -16.08
N LEU A 365 17.32 6.05 -15.30
CA LEU A 365 18.32 5.30 -14.56
C LEU A 365 19.10 4.33 -15.43
N SER A 366 18.50 3.75 -16.46
CA SER A 366 19.16 2.76 -17.35
C SER A 366 20.10 3.39 -18.38
N HIS A 367 20.06 4.71 -18.59
CA HIS A 367 20.92 5.44 -19.52
C HIS A 367 22.14 6.10 -18.86
N PHE A 368 22.34 5.90 -17.56
CA PHE A 368 23.56 6.27 -16.83
C PHE A 368 24.39 5.01 -16.51
#